data_cdf5a937d01fa3612d6ada8ffe72ca80
#
_entry.id   cdf5a937d01fa3612d6ada8ffe72ca80
#
_cell.length_a   1.000
_cell.length_b   1.000
_cell.length_c   1.000
_cell.angle_alpha   90.00
_cell.angle_beta   90.00
_cell.angle_gamma   90.00
#
_symmetry.space_group_name_H-M   'P 1'
#
loop_
_entity.id
_entity.type
_entity.pdbx_description
1 polymer ?
#
loop_
_entity_poly.entity_id
_entity_poly.type
_entity_poly.pdbx_seq_one_letter_code
_entity_poly.pdbx_strand_id
1 'polypeptide(L)'
;KQAGVSATDKTEADAQLEKAPEDIKKQIAELQAKLDEMPPLVGGRIKDETLWSCTTCGACQEVCPVFIDHPLKIQQMKTHLVLTEGRMPTELQRTFQNLERNGNPWGINADQRMEWAEDLEVPVPTVSERPDFEYLLFVGCAAAYDDRIKKSMRALVEVLHAAGTSFAVLGKKEGCSGDPARRAGNEFLFQEQAQKNVDALNEANVKRIVTSCPHCFHTLKNEYPQFGGKYEVIHHSELLAHLLSSGKLKPETKMDQKVTFHDSCYLGRWNGVYDAPRSVLEAVSSGELIELGRKKERGFCCGAGGGRMWQEEKGPRVNRNRTEEVLGSGAEVAAVACPFCTIMITDGVKDAQAEERVQVLDIADVVRKSLKNMAAKKAAQTPSPTTTES
;
A
#
# COMPACT_ATOMS: atom_id res chain seq x y z
N LYS A 1 -14.17 22.66 -19.54
CA LYS A 1 -13.39 23.77 -18.96
C LYS A 1 -12.01 23.28 -18.67
N GLN A 2 -11.02 23.94 -19.26
CA GLN A 2 -9.63 23.56 -19.48
C GLN A 2 -8.87 23.10 -18.22
N ALA A 3 -8.53 21.80 -18.11
CA ALA A 3 -7.39 21.37 -17.34
C ALA A 3 -6.18 21.41 -18.29
N GLY A 4 -5.19 22.26 -18.01
CA GLY A 4 -3.88 22.14 -18.61
C GLY A 4 -3.44 23.16 -19.67
N VAL A 5 -4.15 24.27 -19.86
CA VAL A 5 -3.64 25.36 -20.71
C VAL A 5 -2.92 26.36 -19.82
N SER A 6 -1.63 26.61 -20.09
CA SER A 6 -0.85 27.58 -19.32
C SER A 6 -1.39 29.01 -19.53
N ALA A 7 -1.10 29.92 -18.61
CA ALA A 7 -1.53 31.33 -18.75
C ALA A 7 -0.96 32.00 -20.03
N THR A 8 0.21 31.55 -20.49
CA THR A 8 0.85 31.97 -21.74
C THR A 8 0.08 31.48 -22.97
N ASP A 9 -0.40 30.22 -22.96
CA ASP A 9 -1.19 29.68 -24.08
C ASP A 9 -2.55 30.35 -24.21
N LYS A 10 -3.15 30.83 -23.10
CA LYS A 10 -4.38 31.63 -23.12
C LYS A 10 -4.20 32.97 -23.80
N THR A 11 -3.12 33.69 -23.50
CA THR A 11 -2.85 35.00 -24.08
C THR A 11 -2.56 34.93 -25.58
N GLU A 12 -1.87 33.88 -26.05
CA GLU A 12 -1.67 33.66 -27.47
C GLU A 12 -2.95 33.28 -28.22
N ALA A 13 -3.78 32.43 -27.61
CA ALA A 13 -5.07 32.05 -28.20
C ALA A 13 -6.03 33.24 -28.30
N ASP A 14 -6.10 34.08 -27.27
CA ASP A 14 -6.92 35.30 -27.27
C ASP A 14 -6.44 36.29 -28.32
N ALA A 15 -5.11 36.50 -28.49
CA ALA A 15 -4.53 37.34 -29.52
C ALA A 15 -4.77 36.81 -30.95
N GLN A 16 -4.81 35.49 -31.13
CA GLN A 16 -5.16 34.87 -32.41
C GLN A 16 -6.66 35.02 -32.71
N LEU A 17 -7.49 34.91 -31.66
CA LEU A 17 -8.94 35.08 -31.78
C LEU A 17 -9.33 36.51 -32.20
N GLU A 18 -8.63 37.52 -31.65
CA GLU A 18 -8.88 38.93 -32.05
C GLU A 18 -8.64 39.17 -33.56
N LYS A 19 -7.69 38.42 -34.14
CA LYS A 19 -7.31 38.56 -35.58
C LYS A 19 -8.15 37.63 -36.49
N ALA A 20 -9.00 36.77 -35.93
CA ALA A 20 -9.79 35.84 -36.72
C ALA A 20 -10.90 36.52 -37.51
N PRO A 21 -11.32 35.99 -38.66
CA PRO A 21 -12.50 36.45 -39.41
C PRO A 21 -13.78 36.44 -38.52
N GLU A 22 -14.70 37.35 -38.81
CA GLU A 22 -15.93 37.52 -37.99
C GLU A 22 -16.83 36.27 -37.96
N ASP A 23 -16.90 35.54 -39.08
CA ASP A 23 -17.62 34.27 -39.16
C ASP A 23 -16.99 33.19 -38.21
N ILE A 24 -15.69 33.15 -38.12
CA ILE A 24 -14.95 32.25 -37.17
C ILE A 24 -15.19 32.67 -35.72
N LYS A 25 -15.12 33.97 -35.41
CA LYS A 25 -15.44 34.49 -34.08
C LYS A 25 -16.89 34.11 -33.67
N LYS A 26 -17.83 34.25 -34.59
CA LYS A 26 -19.23 33.87 -34.35
C LYS A 26 -19.38 32.36 -34.07
N GLN A 27 -18.72 31.51 -34.87
CA GLN A 27 -18.74 30.06 -34.65
C GLN A 27 -18.13 29.69 -33.29
N ILE A 28 -17.03 30.33 -32.91
CA ILE A 28 -16.38 30.11 -31.61
C ILE A 28 -17.31 30.54 -30.48
N ALA A 29 -17.98 31.69 -30.59
CA ALA A 29 -18.92 32.16 -29.59
C ALA A 29 -20.14 31.23 -29.45
N GLU A 30 -20.66 30.70 -30.56
CA GLU A 30 -21.75 29.71 -30.54
C GLU A 30 -21.33 28.39 -29.93
N LEU A 31 -20.10 27.93 -30.20
CA LEU A 31 -19.53 26.72 -29.57
C LEU A 31 -19.29 26.96 -28.10
N GLN A 32 -18.79 28.11 -27.70
CA GLN A 32 -18.56 28.47 -26.31
C GLN A 32 -19.90 28.51 -25.54
N ALA A 33 -20.95 29.13 -26.09
CA ALA A 33 -22.27 29.14 -25.49
C ALA A 33 -22.80 27.72 -25.27
N LYS A 34 -22.66 26.82 -26.27
CA LYS A 34 -23.01 25.41 -26.13
C LYS A 34 -22.19 24.69 -25.06
N LEU A 35 -20.89 24.98 -24.94
CA LEU A 35 -20.03 24.44 -23.88
C LEU A 35 -20.44 24.92 -22.50
N ASP A 36 -20.84 26.18 -22.37
CA ASP A 36 -21.29 26.78 -21.10
C ASP A 36 -22.66 26.22 -20.64
N GLU A 37 -23.52 25.82 -21.59
CA GLU A 37 -24.77 25.11 -21.31
C GLU A 37 -24.55 23.65 -20.89
N MET A 38 -23.39 23.06 -21.20
CA MET A 38 -23.12 21.66 -20.85
C MET A 38 -22.86 21.51 -19.34
N PRO A 39 -23.47 20.49 -18.72
CA PRO A 39 -23.17 20.20 -17.31
C PRO A 39 -21.70 19.94 -17.13
N PRO A 40 -21.10 20.34 -15.99
CA PRO A 40 -19.68 20.08 -15.70
C PRO A 40 -19.38 18.58 -15.78
N LEU A 41 -18.14 18.22 -16.12
CA LEU A 41 -17.74 16.81 -16.23
C LEU A 41 -17.96 16.10 -14.90
N VAL A 42 -17.42 16.66 -13.80
CA VAL A 42 -17.57 16.14 -12.43
C VAL A 42 -18.67 16.93 -11.72
N GLY A 43 -19.56 16.22 -11.05
CA GLY A 43 -20.78 16.78 -10.43
C GLY A 43 -21.97 16.87 -11.38
N GLY A 44 -21.73 16.87 -12.71
CA GLY A 44 -22.75 16.81 -13.73
C GLY A 44 -22.86 15.44 -14.40
N ARG A 45 -21.93 15.13 -15.31
CA ARG A 45 -21.90 13.85 -16.04
C ARG A 45 -21.36 12.70 -15.22
N ILE A 46 -20.29 12.93 -14.45
CA ILE A 46 -19.71 11.98 -13.51
C ILE A 46 -20.11 12.45 -12.12
N LYS A 47 -20.86 11.64 -11.38
CA LYS A 47 -21.24 11.95 -10.01
C LYS A 47 -20.01 11.89 -9.11
N ASP A 48 -19.92 12.80 -8.14
CA ASP A 48 -18.81 12.82 -7.15
C ASP A 48 -18.64 11.46 -6.47
N GLU A 49 -19.73 10.82 -6.07
CA GLU A 49 -19.72 9.50 -5.43
C GLU A 49 -19.03 8.45 -6.31
N THR A 50 -19.28 8.45 -7.63
CA THR A 50 -18.62 7.54 -8.58
C THR A 50 -17.11 7.77 -8.60
N LEU A 51 -16.69 9.04 -8.61
CA LEU A 51 -15.29 9.41 -8.63
C LEU A 51 -14.58 8.98 -7.34
N TRP A 52 -15.21 9.29 -6.19
CA TRP A 52 -14.65 8.93 -4.88
C TRP A 52 -14.71 7.43 -4.57
N SER A 53 -15.55 6.67 -5.28
CA SER A 53 -15.59 5.20 -5.15
C SER A 53 -14.43 4.48 -5.83
N CYS A 54 -13.60 5.18 -6.62
CA CYS A 54 -12.44 4.58 -7.26
C CYS A 54 -11.35 4.23 -6.26
N THR A 55 -10.98 2.94 -6.22
CA THR A 55 -9.91 2.38 -5.37
C THR A 55 -8.53 2.47 -6.01
N THR A 56 -8.38 3.07 -7.17
CA THR A 56 -7.11 3.14 -7.94
C THR A 56 -6.45 1.78 -8.20
N CYS A 57 -7.22 0.70 -8.19
CA CYS A 57 -6.69 -0.67 -8.29
C CYS A 57 -6.16 -1.05 -9.69
N GLY A 58 -6.38 -0.25 -10.72
CA GLY A 58 -5.89 -0.48 -12.07
C GLY A 58 -6.65 -1.54 -12.89
N ALA A 59 -7.70 -2.19 -12.34
CA ALA A 59 -8.42 -3.25 -13.07
C ALA A 59 -9.08 -2.76 -14.37
N CYS A 60 -9.58 -1.53 -14.39
CA CYS A 60 -10.17 -0.93 -15.60
C CYS A 60 -9.14 -0.66 -16.71
N GLN A 61 -7.90 -0.35 -16.36
CA GLN A 61 -6.80 -0.19 -17.30
C GLN A 61 -6.35 -1.55 -17.84
N GLU A 62 -6.20 -2.53 -16.95
CA GLU A 62 -5.78 -3.90 -17.29
C GLU A 62 -6.71 -4.57 -18.32
N VAL A 63 -8.02 -4.40 -18.16
CA VAL A 63 -9.00 -5.02 -19.07
C VAL A 63 -9.35 -4.15 -20.28
N CYS A 64 -8.81 -2.94 -20.39
CA CYS A 64 -9.14 -2.02 -21.48
C CYS A 64 -8.46 -2.46 -22.78
N PRO A 65 -9.22 -2.83 -23.84
CA PRO A 65 -8.64 -3.32 -25.09
C PRO A 65 -7.86 -2.27 -25.86
N VAL A 66 -8.02 -0.99 -25.51
CA VAL A 66 -7.34 0.17 -26.13
C VAL A 66 -6.41 0.88 -25.15
N PHE A 67 -6.09 0.27 -23.99
CA PHE A 67 -5.13 0.72 -23.00
C PHE A 67 -5.33 2.14 -22.48
N ILE A 68 -6.60 2.57 -22.28
CA ILE A 68 -6.90 3.87 -21.66
C ILE A 68 -6.47 3.84 -20.19
N ASP A 69 -5.67 4.81 -19.78
CA ASP A 69 -5.27 5.00 -18.39
C ASP A 69 -6.39 5.71 -17.58
N HIS A 70 -7.42 4.93 -17.23
CA HIS A 70 -8.55 5.43 -16.44
C HIS A 70 -8.11 5.87 -15.02
N PRO A 71 -7.23 5.13 -14.30
CA PRO A 71 -6.80 5.54 -12.97
C PRO A 71 -6.14 6.91 -12.95
N LEU A 72 -5.30 7.22 -13.94
CA LEU A 72 -4.68 8.54 -14.07
C LEU A 72 -5.72 9.64 -14.29
N LYS A 73 -6.70 9.41 -15.19
CA LYS A 73 -7.77 10.38 -15.44
C LYS A 73 -8.62 10.64 -14.19
N ILE A 74 -8.96 9.59 -13.44
CA ILE A 74 -9.69 9.70 -12.18
C ILE A 74 -8.87 10.46 -11.14
N GLN A 75 -7.58 10.17 -11.03
CA GLN A 75 -6.69 10.88 -10.11
C GLN A 75 -6.60 12.37 -10.48
N GLN A 76 -6.43 12.72 -11.76
CA GLN A 76 -6.44 14.10 -12.23
C GLN A 76 -7.74 14.83 -11.88
N MET A 77 -8.90 14.19 -12.05
CA MET A 77 -10.19 14.76 -11.63
C MET A 77 -10.26 14.98 -10.12
N LYS A 78 -9.82 13.99 -9.31
CA LYS A 78 -9.72 14.15 -7.84
C LYS A 78 -8.80 15.32 -7.47
N THR A 79 -7.64 15.43 -8.13
CA THR A 79 -6.68 16.51 -7.88
C THR A 79 -7.30 17.87 -8.19
N HIS A 80 -8.03 18.01 -9.29
CA HIS A 80 -8.75 19.25 -9.60
C HIS A 80 -9.79 19.60 -8.54
N LEU A 81 -10.59 18.62 -8.10
CA LEU A 81 -11.58 18.84 -7.05
C LEU A 81 -10.95 19.30 -5.75
N VAL A 82 -9.87 18.63 -5.32
CA VAL A 82 -9.20 18.92 -4.04
C VAL A 82 -8.47 20.25 -4.07
N LEU A 83 -7.64 20.47 -5.09
CA LEU A 83 -6.71 21.61 -5.12
C LEU A 83 -7.32 22.89 -5.71
N THR A 84 -8.31 22.78 -6.60
CA THR A 84 -8.90 23.93 -7.28
C THR A 84 -10.26 24.29 -6.69
N GLU A 85 -11.11 23.31 -6.36
CA GLU A 85 -12.45 23.54 -5.87
C GLU A 85 -12.59 23.39 -4.36
N GLY A 86 -11.57 22.85 -3.64
CA GLY A 86 -11.66 22.55 -2.21
C GLY A 86 -12.71 21.49 -1.87
N ARG A 87 -13.11 20.67 -2.84
CA ARG A 87 -14.23 19.73 -2.77
C ARG A 87 -13.73 18.30 -2.59
N MET A 88 -14.01 17.71 -1.44
CA MET A 88 -13.67 16.34 -1.08
C MET A 88 -14.59 15.80 0.01
N PRO A 89 -14.68 14.48 0.22
CA PRO A 89 -15.32 13.88 1.40
C PRO A 89 -14.72 14.40 2.71
N THR A 90 -15.57 14.63 3.72
CA THR A 90 -15.15 15.18 5.01
C THR A 90 -14.11 14.29 5.72
N GLU A 91 -14.23 12.97 5.58
CA GLU A 91 -13.31 12.00 6.16
C GLU A 91 -11.90 12.10 5.55
N LEU A 92 -11.82 12.40 4.24
CA LEU A 92 -10.55 12.65 3.57
C LEU A 92 -9.90 13.97 4.02
N GLN A 93 -10.69 15.00 4.28
CA GLN A 93 -10.18 16.25 4.83
C GLN A 93 -9.49 16.00 6.18
N ARG A 94 -10.11 15.20 7.06
CA ARG A 94 -9.51 14.81 8.34
C ARG A 94 -8.23 13.99 8.13
N THR A 95 -8.23 13.07 7.17
CA THR A 95 -7.05 12.27 6.81
C THR A 95 -5.89 13.14 6.34
N PHE A 96 -6.16 14.17 5.53
CA PHE A 96 -5.14 15.13 5.09
C PHE A 96 -4.58 15.95 6.26
N GLN A 97 -5.43 16.44 7.16
CA GLN A 97 -4.98 17.14 8.37
C GLN A 97 -4.10 16.26 9.27
N ASN A 98 -4.44 14.99 9.41
CA ASN A 98 -3.64 14.03 10.16
C ASN A 98 -2.27 13.80 9.51
N LEU A 99 -2.22 13.63 8.18
CA LEU A 99 -0.97 13.49 7.43
C LEU A 99 -0.08 14.73 7.57
N GLU A 100 -0.67 15.91 7.45
CA GLU A 100 0.05 17.19 7.54
C GLU A 100 0.66 17.40 8.93
N ARG A 101 -0.12 17.15 10.00
CA ARG A 101 0.28 17.42 11.38
C ARG A 101 1.16 16.33 11.99
N ASN A 102 0.84 15.06 11.70
CA ASN A 102 1.43 13.90 12.39
C ASN A 102 2.22 12.98 11.46
N GLY A 103 2.28 13.26 10.16
CA GLY A 103 2.96 12.42 9.18
C GLY A 103 2.32 11.03 9.00
N ASN A 104 1.07 10.83 9.45
CA ASN A 104 0.34 9.58 9.25
C ASN A 104 -1.18 9.80 9.21
N PRO A 105 -1.95 8.96 8.49
CA PRO A 105 -3.39 9.15 8.31
C PRO A 105 -4.24 8.87 9.57
N TRP A 106 -3.70 8.19 10.58
CA TRP A 106 -4.39 7.94 11.87
C TRP A 106 -4.40 9.16 12.79
N GLY A 107 -3.49 10.12 12.59
CA GLY A 107 -3.35 11.28 13.46
C GLY A 107 -2.69 10.95 14.81
N ILE A 108 -1.97 9.83 14.89
CA ILE A 108 -1.24 9.40 16.07
C ILE A 108 0.11 10.12 16.11
N ASN A 109 0.59 10.46 17.31
CA ASN A 109 1.86 11.16 17.48
C ASN A 109 3.03 10.35 16.88
N ALA A 110 3.91 11.03 16.15
CA ALA A 110 5.11 10.42 15.56
C ALA A 110 6.05 9.80 16.62
N ASP A 111 6.02 10.26 17.87
CA ASP A 111 6.79 9.67 18.96
C ASP A 111 6.40 8.22 19.26
N GLN A 112 5.16 7.84 18.97
CA GLN A 112 4.63 6.48 19.17
C GLN A 112 4.98 5.54 17.99
N ARG A 113 5.69 6.03 16.98
CA ARG A 113 5.96 5.25 15.76
C ARG A 113 6.75 3.98 16.00
N MET A 114 7.51 3.88 17.07
CA MET A 114 8.32 2.70 17.40
C MET A 114 7.68 1.76 18.43
N GLU A 115 6.50 2.10 19.00
CA GLU A 115 5.80 1.26 19.99
C GLU A 115 5.50 -0.17 19.50
N TRP A 116 5.36 -0.34 18.18
CA TRP A 116 5.17 -1.68 17.59
C TRP A 116 6.34 -2.64 17.87
N ALA A 117 7.54 -2.11 18.14
CA ALA A 117 8.77 -2.87 18.37
C ALA A 117 9.09 -3.12 19.85
N GLU A 118 8.39 -2.46 20.79
CA GLU A 118 8.74 -2.48 22.22
C GLU A 118 8.67 -3.87 22.87
N ASP A 119 7.73 -4.72 22.44
CA ASP A 119 7.55 -6.06 23.00
C ASP A 119 8.32 -7.16 22.22
N LEU A 120 9.21 -6.78 21.29
CA LEU A 120 9.97 -7.74 20.51
C LEU A 120 11.21 -8.22 21.30
N GLU A 121 11.39 -9.53 21.35
CA GLU A 121 12.62 -10.14 21.92
C GLU A 121 13.85 -9.94 21.03
N VAL A 122 13.64 -9.66 19.72
CA VAL A 122 14.70 -9.43 18.75
C VAL A 122 14.93 -7.94 18.54
N PRO A 123 16.20 -7.49 18.35
CA PRO A 123 16.50 -6.07 18.21
C PRO A 123 15.96 -5.48 16.89
N VAL A 124 15.45 -4.27 16.96
CA VAL A 124 15.06 -3.45 15.80
C VAL A 124 15.92 -2.18 15.77
N PRO A 125 17.14 -2.26 15.25
CA PRO A 125 18.06 -1.13 15.27
C PRO A 125 17.59 -0.02 14.33
N THR A 126 17.78 1.23 14.75
CA THR A 126 17.66 2.40 13.88
C THR A 126 18.90 2.53 12.99
N VAL A 127 18.78 3.33 11.91
CA VAL A 127 19.93 3.64 11.03
C VAL A 127 21.10 4.30 11.76
N SER A 128 20.86 4.95 12.90
CA SER A 128 21.90 5.55 13.73
C SER A 128 22.64 4.50 14.57
N GLU A 129 21.95 3.44 15.02
CA GLU A 129 22.51 2.35 15.82
C GLU A 129 23.20 1.30 14.96
N ARG A 130 22.79 1.13 13.71
CA ARG A 130 23.39 0.20 12.75
C ARG A 130 23.56 0.89 11.39
N PRO A 131 24.62 1.65 11.16
CA PRO A 131 24.85 2.36 9.91
C PRO A 131 25.26 1.46 8.74
N ASP A 132 25.72 0.22 9.01
CA ASP A 132 26.17 -0.81 8.05
C ASP A 132 25.07 -1.82 7.67
N PHE A 133 23.80 -1.43 7.76
CA PHE A 133 22.67 -2.27 7.38
C PHE A 133 22.65 -2.62 5.87
N GLU A 134 22.18 -3.82 5.55
CA GLU A 134 21.98 -4.26 4.16
C GLU A 134 20.66 -3.71 3.59
N TYR A 135 19.58 -3.75 4.38
CA TYR A 135 18.25 -3.26 4.00
C TYR A 135 17.75 -2.22 4.99
N LEU A 136 17.17 -1.13 4.46
CA LEU A 136 16.26 -0.34 5.26
C LEU A 136 14.89 -1.04 5.25
N LEU A 137 14.38 -1.40 6.42
CA LEU A 137 12.99 -1.82 6.58
C LEU A 137 12.12 -0.56 6.70
N PHE A 138 11.42 -0.22 5.60
CA PHE A 138 10.41 0.83 5.61
C PHE A 138 9.12 0.26 6.20
N VAL A 139 8.85 0.59 7.45
CA VAL A 139 7.76 0.01 8.27
C VAL A 139 6.39 0.40 7.71
N GLY A 140 6.23 1.64 7.28
CA GLY A 140 4.95 2.18 6.85
C GLY A 140 4.00 2.49 8.01
N CYS A 141 3.03 3.36 7.74
CA CYS A 141 2.14 3.84 8.81
C CYS A 141 1.18 2.78 9.34
N ALA A 142 0.67 1.86 8.49
CA ALA A 142 -0.23 0.81 8.95
C ALA A 142 0.45 -0.13 9.96
N ALA A 143 1.68 -0.55 9.68
CA ALA A 143 2.44 -1.42 10.57
C ALA A 143 2.90 -0.70 11.86
N ALA A 144 3.08 0.61 11.80
CA ALA A 144 3.44 1.39 12.98
C ALA A 144 2.26 1.61 13.96
N TYR A 145 1.01 1.72 13.44
CA TYR A 145 -0.10 2.25 14.23
C TYR A 145 -1.33 1.34 14.33
N ASP A 146 -1.59 0.43 13.37
CA ASP A 146 -2.73 -0.50 13.47
C ASP A 146 -2.31 -1.77 14.22
N ASP A 147 -2.99 -2.10 15.31
CA ASP A 147 -2.63 -3.22 16.20
C ASP A 147 -2.69 -4.59 15.53
N ARG A 148 -3.49 -4.73 14.49
CA ARG A 148 -3.56 -5.98 13.70
C ARG A 148 -2.29 -6.14 12.87
N ILE A 149 -1.82 -5.04 12.27
CA ILE A 149 -0.67 -5.03 11.36
C ILE A 149 0.65 -5.01 12.12
N LYS A 150 0.69 -4.40 13.32
CA LYS A 150 1.85 -4.50 14.22
C LYS A 150 2.29 -5.96 14.42
N LYS A 151 1.33 -6.90 14.52
CA LYS A 151 1.61 -8.33 14.67
C LYS A 151 2.36 -8.90 13.46
N SER A 152 1.90 -8.59 12.26
CA SER A 152 2.56 -9.05 11.02
C SER A 152 3.94 -8.42 10.81
N MET A 153 4.12 -7.15 11.21
CA MET A 153 5.44 -6.51 11.17
C MET A 153 6.41 -7.14 12.16
N ARG A 154 5.96 -7.45 13.38
CA ARG A 154 6.76 -8.21 14.36
C ARG A 154 7.15 -9.58 13.81
N ALA A 155 6.20 -10.28 13.17
CA ALA A 155 6.50 -11.56 12.51
C ALA A 155 7.55 -11.41 11.41
N LEU A 156 7.46 -10.37 10.58
CA LEU A 156 8.47 -10.10 9.54
C LEU A 156 9.86 -9.88 10.15
N VAL A 157 9.96 -9.06 11.20
CA VAL A 157 11.23 -8.78 11.88
C VAL A 157 11.85 -10.06 12.50
N GLU A 158 11.02 -10.90 13.15
CA GLU A 158 11.48 -12.18 13.69
C GLU A 158 12.02 -13.11 12.58
N VAL A 159 11.33 -13.14 11.41
CA VAL A 159 11.76 -13.91 10.24
C VAL A 159 13.08 -13.37 9.66
N LEU A 160 13.19 -12.04 9.51
CA LEU A 160 14.45 -11.42 9.04
C LEU A 160 15.63 -11.70 9.96
N HIS A 161 15.37 -11.65 11.27
CA HIS A 161 16.39 -12.00 12.28
C HIS A 161 16.79 -13.47 12.19
N ALA A 162 15.82 -14.38 12.05
CA ALA A 162 16.09 -15.83 11.89
C ALA A 162 16.91 -16.13 10.63
N ALA A 163 16.74 -15.34 9.57
CA ALA A 163 17.51 -15.44 8.33
C ALA A 163 18.92 -14.81 8.43
N GLY A 164 19.26 -14.14 9.54
CA GLY A 164 20.49 -13.38 9.66
C GLY A 164 20.56 -12.16 8.73
N THR A 165 19.41 -11.64 8.29
CA THR A 165 19.34 -10.46 7.41
C THR A 165 19.68 -9.20 8.19
N SER A 166 20.67 -8.43 7.73
CA SER A 166 21.03 -7.14 8.32
C SER A 166 20.06 -6.07 7.86
N PHE A 167 19.30 -5.49 8.80
CA PHE A 167 18.37 -4.39 8.51
C PHE A 167 18.44 -3.30 9.58
N ALA A 168 17.94 -2.12 9.24
CA ALA A 168 17.67 -1.01 10.15
C ALA A 168 16.38 -0.32 9.77
N VAL A 169 15.83 0.51 10.67
CA VAL A 169 14.65 1.33 10.45
C VAL A 169 14.98 2.81 10.60
N LEU A 170 14.21 3.70 9.95
CA LEU A 170 14.34 5.16 10.14
C LEU A 170 13.85 5.61 11.53
N GLY A 171 13.07 4.77 12.21
CA GLY A 171 12.47 5.11 13.49
C GLY A 171 11.50 6.31 13.37
N LYS A 172 11.61 7.27 14.26
CA LYS A 172 10.74 8.47 14.28
C LYS A 172 10.91 9.39 13.06
N LYS A 173 12.02 9.26 12.31
CA LYS A 173 12.25 10.03 11.07
C LYS A 173 11.38 9.54 9.90
N GLU A 174 10.83 8.34 9.95
CA GLU A 174 9.95 7.80 8.92
C GLU A 174 8.55 8.42 8.98
N GLY A 175 8.07 8.99 7.87
CA GLY A 175 6.70 9.43 7.68
C GLY A 175 5.87 8.45 6.85
N CYS A 176 4.58 8.75 6.66
CA CYS A 176 3.78 8.08 5.63
C CYS A 176 4.43 8.28 4.26
N SER A 177 4.37 7.26 3.38
CA SER A 177 4.88 7.40 2.01
C SER A 177 4.16 8.48 1.18
N GLY A 178 3.02 8.98 1.66
CA GLY A 178 2.21 9.97 0.95
C GLY A 178 1.17 9.36 0.00
N ASP A 179 1.17 8.04 -0.20
CA ASP A 179 0.20 7.35 -1.08
C ASP A 179 -1.26 7.78 -0.83
N PRO A 180 -1.79 7.83 0.41
CA PRO A 180 -3.16 8.26 0.66
C PRO A 180 -3.47 9.67 0.15
N ALA A 181 -2.55 10.60 0.31
CA ALA A 181 -2.71 11.97 -0.18
C ALA A 181 -2.76 12.01 -1.71
N ARG A 182 -1.81 11.36 -2.37
CA ARG A 182 -1.74 11.31 -3.84
C ARG A 182 -2.96 10.65 -4.45
N ARG A 183 -3.35 9.46 -3.96
CA ARG A 183 -4.51 8.71 -4.50
C ARG A 183 -5.85 9.43 -4.26
N ALA A 184 -5.91 10.25 -3.23
CA ALA A 184 -7.07 11.10 -2.94
C ALA A 184 -6.99 12.51 -3.57
N GLY A 185 -5.96 12.84 -4.36
CA GLY A 185 -5.86 14.06 -5.14
C GLY A 185 -5.17 15.24 -4.46
N ASN A 186 -4.63 15.08 -3.24
CA ASN A 186 -3.84 16.13 -2.60
C ASN A 186 -2.35 15.99 -2.97
N GLU A 187 -2.01 16.45 -4.17
CA GLU A 187 -0.66 16.32 -4.72
C GLU A 187 0.37 17.15 -3.93
N PHE A 188 0.03 18.33 -3.43
CA PHE A 188 0.97 19.13 -2.64
C PHE A 188 1.36 18.43 -1.34
N LEU A 189 0.40 17.89 -0.62
CA LEU A 189 0.67 17.14 0.60
C LEU A 189 1.49 15.88 0.32
N PHE A 190 1.22 15.20 -0.81
CA PHE A 190 2.04 14.06 -1.24
C PHE A 190 3.49 14.48 -1.46
N GLN A 191 3.74 15.57 -2.20
CA GLN A 191 5.08 16.04 -2.49
C GLN A 191 5.85 16.41 -1.22
N GLU A 192 5.17 17.06 -0.26
CA GLU A 192 5.76 17.38 1.04
C GLU A 192 6.15 16.11 1.82
N GLN A 193 5.27 15.12 1.90
CA GLN A 193 5.56 13.86 2.59
C GLN A 193 6.68 13.07 1.89
N ALA A 194 6.65 13.03 0.56
CA ALA A 194 7.67 12.36 -0.24
C ALA A 194 9.05 13.00 -0.05
N GLN A 195 9.14 14.34 -0.09
CA GLN A 195 10.40 15.05 0.10
C GLN A 195 10.98 14.80 1.49
N LYS A 196 10.17 14.88 2.55
CA LYS A 196 10.61 14.59 3.93
C LYS A 196 11.22 13.20 4.07
N ASN A 197 10.56 12.19 3.48
CA ASN A 197 11.08 10.82 3.51
C ASN A 197 12.34 10.67 2.65
N VAL A 198 12.39 11.28 1.46
CA VAL A 198 13.57 11.25 0.58
C VAL A 198 14.79 11.88 1.28
N ASP A 199 14.60 13.00 1.94
CA ASP A 199 15.67 13.67 2.69
C ASP A 199 16.19 12.76 3.82
N ALA A 200 15.30 12.15 4.60
CA ALA A 200 15.67 11.21 5.68
C ALA A 200 16.39 9.96 5.15
N LEU A 201 15.93 9.39 4.03
CA LEU A 201 16.53 8.23 3.38
C LEU A 201 17.92 8.54 2.81
N ASN A 202 18.08 9.72 2.20
CA ASN A 202 19.35 10.18 1.64
C ASN A 202 20.36 10.52 2.74
N GLU A 203 19.93 11.18 3.83
CA GLU A 203 20.75 11.44 5.02
C GLU A 203 21.30 10.13 5.62
N ALA A 204 20.49 9.08 5.65
CA ALA A 204 20.88 7.75 6.12
C ALA A 204 21.65 6.92 5.08
N ASN A 205 21.99 7.48 3.90
CA ASN A 205 22.69 6.80 2.80
C ASN A 205 22.02 5.47 2.36
N VAL A 206 20.70 5.38 2.42
CA VAL A 206 19.94 4.18 2.06
C VAL A 206 20.17 3.81 0.60
N LYS A 207 20.43 2.52 0.34
CA LYS A 207 20.57 1.97 -1.03
C LYS A 207 19.46 0.99 -1.36
N ARG A 208 19.09 0.14 -0.40
CA ARG A 208 18.12 -0.93 -0.57
C ARG A 208 17.02 -0.81 0.46
N ILE A 209 15.77 -0.89 0.02
CA ILE A 209 14.58 -0.79 0.88
C ILE A 209 13.76 -2.05 0.74
N VAL A 210 13.32 -2.61 1.87
CA VAL A 210 12.27 -3.63 1.93
C VAL A 210 11.05 -3.06 2.66
N THR A 211 9.85 -3.34 2.16
CA THR A 211 8.59 -2.94 2.80
C THR A 211 7.52 -4.02 2.63
N SER A 212 6.63 -4.14 3.60
CA SER A 212 5.50 -5.08 3.54
C SER A 212 4.25 -4.49 2.88
N CYS A 213 4.22 -3.19 2.65
CA CYS A 213 3.07 -2.51 2.06
C CYS A 213 3.27 -2.27 0.56
N PRO A 214 2.46 -2.88 -0.33
CA PRO A 214 2.53 -2.65 -1.78
C PRO A 214 2.32 -1.20 -2.21
N HIS A 215 1.55 -0.42 -1.44
CA HIS A 215 1.38 1.01 -1.69
C HIS A 215 2.69 1.78 -1.41
N CYS A 216 3.34 1.51 -0.27
CA CYS A 216 4.66 2.07 0.02
C CYS A 216 5.70 1.60 -1.01
N PHE A 217 5.69 0.30 -1.36
CA PHE A 217 6.55 -0.27 -2.40
C PHE A 217 6.42 0.48 -3.72
N HIS A 218 5.19 0.67 -4.20
CA HIS A 218 4.92 1.40 -5.44
C HIS A 218 5.41 2.85 -5.38
N THR A 219 5.09 3.55 -4.31
CA THR A 219 5.45 4.96 -4.13
C THR A 219 6.96 5.16 -4.04
N LEU A 220 7.64 4.36 -3.21
CA LEU A 220 9.10 4.41 -3.04
C LEU A 220 9.83 4.07 -4.35
N LYS A 221 9.37 3.04 -5.08
CA LYS A 221 10.00 2.55 -6.30
C LYS A 221 9.77 3.43 -7.51
N ASN A 222 8.51 3.84 -7.73
CA ASN A 222 8.08 4.44 -9.00
C ASN A 222 7.88 5.96 -8.92
N GLU A 223 7.64 6.50 -7.73
CA GLU A 223 7.26 7.91 -7.57
C GLU A 223 8.34 8.76 -6.89
N TYR A 224 9.07 8.22 -5.89
CA TYR A 224 10.15 8.93 -5.21
C TYR A 224 11.35 9.30 -6.09
N PRO A 225 11.65 8.61 -7.22
CA PRO A 225 12.68 9.09 -8.14
C PRO A 225 12.49 10.51 -8.65
N GLN A 226 11.25 11.03 -8.71
CA GLN A 226 10.92 12.39 -9.09
C GLN A 226 11.43 13.43 -8.06
N PHE A 227 11.68 13.00 -6.81
CA PHE A 227 12.16 13.81 -5.70
C PHE A 227 13.63 13.53 -5.36
N GLY A 228 14.38 12.85 -6.24
CA GLY A 228 15.77 12.49 -6.01
C GLY A 228 15.98 11.20 -5.18
N GLY A 229 14.91 10.50 -4.82
CA GLY A 229 14.95 9.21 -4.10
C GLY A 229 15.15 8.02 -5.03
N LYS A 230 16.40 7.60 -5.26
CA LYS A 230 16.73 6.46 -6.13
C LYS A 230 17.25 5.30 -5.31
N TYR A 231 16.38 4.34 -5.02
CA TYR A 231 16.67 3.17 -4.18
C TYR A 231 16.33 1.88 -4.93
N GLU A 232 17.02 0.78 -4.60
CA GLU A 232 16.56 -0.56 -4.92
C GLU A 232 15.44 -0.92 -3.94
N VAL A 233 14.19 -0.91 -4.39
CA VAL A 233 13.04 -1.19 -3.52
C VAL A 233 12.49 -2.57 -3.88
N ILE A 234 12.36 -3.43 -2.86
CA ILE A 234 11.76 -4.75 -2.98
C ILE A 234 10.59 -4.90 -2.00
N HIS A 235 9.63 -5.70 -2.38
CA HIS A 235 8.55 -6.08 -1.50
C HIS A 235 8.98 -7.24 -0.58
N HIS A 236 8.47 -7.31 0.65
CA HIS A 236 8.87 -8.36 1.58
C HIS A 236 8.64 -9.78 1.03
N SER A 237 7.63 -9.99 0.17
CA SER A 237 7.41 -11.28 -0.48
C SER A 237 8.56 -11.72 -1.38
N GLU A 238 9.20 -10.78 -2.08
CA GLU A 238 10.37 -11.05 -2.93
C GLU A 238 11.58 -11.40 -2.08
N LEU A 239 11.79 -10.67 -0.95
CA LEU A 239 12.86 -10.99 -0.01
C LEU A 239 12.65 -12.35 0.64
N LEU A 240 11.43 -12.65 1.12
CA LEU A 240 11.10 -13.95 1.73
C LEU A 240 11.31 -15.11 0.74
N ALA A 241 10.86 -14.96 -0.50
CA ALA A 241 11.07 -15.96 -1.55
C ALA A 241 12.56 -16.22 -1.80
N HIS A 242 13.38 -15.16 -1.84
CA HIS A 242 14.82 -15.26 -1.97
C HIS A 242 15.47 -15.96 -0.76
N LEU A 243 15.08 -15.61 0.45
CA LEU A 243 15.63 -16.20 1.68
C LEU A 243 15.31 -17.69 1.80
N LEU A 244 14.10 -18.10 1.39
CA LEU A 244 13.68 -19.50 1.34
C LEU A 244 14.42 -20.28 0.25
N SER A 245 14.49 -19.76 -0.98
CA SER A 245 15.14 -20.42 -2.12
C SER A 245 16.67 -20.54 -1.95
N SER A 246 17.30 -19.55 -1.30
CA SER A 246 18.72 -19.59 -0.99
C SER A 246 19.08 -20.45 0.23
N GLY A 247 18.08 -20.99 0.94
CA GLY A 247 18.28 -21.81 2.15
C GLY A 247 18.71 -21.01 3.38
N LYS A 248 18.68 -19.68 3.35
CA LYS A 248 18.88 -18.82 4.54
C LYS A 248 17.73 -18.96 5.53
N LEU A 249 16.51 -19.16 5.03
CA LEU A 249 15.35 -19.57 5.83
C LEU A 249 15.05 -21.05 5.55
N LYS A 250 14.88 -21.83 6.60
CA LYS A 250 14.55 -23.25 6.51
C LYS A 250 13.29 -23.52 7.33
N PRO A 251 12.12 -23.74 6.68
CA PRO A 251 10.92 -24.15 7.37
C PRO A 251 11.17 -25.47 8.12
N GLU A 252 10.86 -25.50 9.41
CA GLU A 252 10.97 -26.70 10.26
C GLU A 252 9.65 -27.50 10.21
N THR A 253 8.53 -26.82 10.02
CA THR A 253 7.20 -27.41 9.87
C THR A 253 6.48 -26.77 8.69
N LYS A 254 5.63 -27.51 8.05
CA LYS A 254 4.71 -26.95 7.03
C LYS A 254 3.34 -26.76 7.63
N MET A 255 2.63 -25.75 7.20
CA MET A 255 1.27 -25.48 7.60
C MET A 255 0.33 -26.46 6.86
N ASP A 256 -0.47 -27.23 7.60
CA ASP A 256 -1.37 -28.24 7.01
C ASP A 256 -2.71 -27.67 6.55
N GLN A 257 -3.04 -26.45 6.99
CA GLN A 257 -4.27 -25.76 6.63
C GLN A 257 -4.33 -25.46 5.13
N LYS A 258 -5.52 -25.50 4.56
CA LYS A 258 -5.79 -25.07 3.18
C LYS A 258 -5.61 -23.57 3.06
N VAL A 259 -4.71 -23.14 2.19
CA VAL A 259 -4.36 -21.72 2.01
C VAL A 259 -4.88 -21.22 0.68
N THR A 260 -5.47 -20.03 0.68
CA THR A 260 -5.68 -19.24 -0.54
C THR A 260 -4.89 -17.95 -0.49
N PHE A 261 -4.61 -17.33 -1.64
CA PHE A 261 -3.88 -16.06 -1.71
C PHE A 261 -4.72 -14.95 -2.34
N HIS A 262 -4.74 -13.80 -1.68
CA HIS A 262 -5.31 -12.58 -2.24
C HIS A 262 -4.26 -11.74 -2.96
N ASP A 263 -4.36 -11.65 -4.28
CA ASP A 263 -3.49 -10.80 -5.09
C ASP A 263 -3.77 -9.30 -4.81
N SER A 264 -2.83 -8.64 -4.14
CA SER A 264 -2.87 -7.20 -3.90
C SER A 264 -2.65 -6.44 -5.21
N CYS A 265 -3.56 -5.52 -5.54
CA CYS A 265 -3.52 -4.79 -6.81
C CYS A 265 -2.23 -3.99 -7.02
N TYR A 266 -1.72 -3.34 -5.97
CA TYR A 266 -0.47 -2.57 -6.04
C TYR A 266 0.78 -3.45 -6.09
N LEU A 267 0.72 -4.69 -5.63
CA LEU A 267 1.81 -5.65 -5.79
C LEU A 267 1.81 -6.27 -7.21
N GLY A 268 0.65 -6.80 -7.62
CA GLY A 268 0.48 -7.46 -8.90
C GLY A 268 0.32 -6.49 -10.07
N ARG A 269 -0.87 -5.91 -10.29
CA ARG A 269 -1.16 -5.09 -11.50
C ARG A 269 -0.22 -3.92 -11.69
N TRP A 270 0.14 -3.20 -10.62
CA TRP A 270 1.00 -2.03 -10.73
C TRP A 270 2.50 -2.35 -10.77
N ASN A 271 2.94 -3.51 -10.26
CA ASN A 271 4.36 -3.83 -10.14
C ASN A 271 4.77 -5.21 -10.66
N GLY A 272 3.84 -6.01 -11.19
CA GLY A 272 4.12 -7.30 -11.82
C GLY A 272 4.52 -8.43 -10.89
N VAL A 273 4.41 -8.27 -9.57
CA VAL A 273 4.84 -9.27 -8.58
C VAL A 273 3.68 -10.20 -8.25
N TYR A 274 3.64 -11.38 -8.89
CA TYR A 274 2.62 -12.41 -8.70
C TYR A 274 3.17 -13.73 -8.16
N ASP A 275 4.37 -14.10 -8.55
CA ASP A 275 4.92 -15.43 -8.29
C ASP A 275 5.65 -15.50 -6.95
N ALA A 276 6.31 -14.43 -6.51
CA ALA A 276 7.03 -14.41 -5.24
C ALA A 276 6.16 -14.77 -4.02
N PRO A 277 4.95 -14.19 -3.83
CA PRO A 277 4.07 -14.61 -2.73
C PRO A 277 3.66 -16.09 -2.80
N ARG A 278 3.43 -16.61 -4.01
CA ARG A 278 3.06 -18.02 -4.24
C ARG A 278 4.22 -18.94 -3.88
N SER A 279 5.43 -18.64 -4.35
CA SER A 279 6.64 -19.41 -4.01
C SER A 279 6.90 -19.45 -2.50
N VAL A 280 6.62 -18.35 -1.78
CA VAL A 280 6.69 -18.34 -0.32
C VAL A 280 5.68 -19.32 0.28
N LEU A 281 4.41 -19.25 -0.13
CA LEU A 281 3.35 -20.10 0.42
C LEU A 281 3.57 -21.59 0.12
N GLU A 282 4.00 -21.92 -1.10
CA GLU A 282 4.35 -23.29 -1.50
C GLU A 282 5.51 -23.86 -0.68
N ALA A 283 6.49 -23.04 -0.32
CA ALA A 283 7.62 -23.48 0.50
C ALA A 283 7.22 -23.80 1.94
N VAL A 284 6.21 -23.09 2.50
CA VAL A 284 5.84 -23.17 3.92
C VAL A 284 4.51 -23.90 4.19
N SER A 285 3.77 -24.33 3.16
CA SER A 285 2.53 -25.09 3.27
C SER A 285 2.72 -26.51 2.78
N SER A 286 2.04 -27.48 3.41
CA SER A 286 2.02 -28.89 2.99
C SER A 286 0.87 -29.19 2.03
N GLY A 287 -0.18 -28.36 2.06
CA GLY A 287 -1.36 -28.47 1.22
C GLY A 287 -1.23 -27.74 -0.11
N GLU A 288 -2.14 -28.01 -1.02
CA GLU A 288 -2.28 -27.29 -2.28
C GLU A 288 -2.69 -25.83 -2.03
N LEU A 289 -2.05 -24.90 -2.72
CA LEU A 289 -2.48 -23.51 -2.73
C LEU A 289 -3.76 -23.37 -3.55
N ILE A 290 -4.86 -23.05 -2.89
CA ILE A 290 -6.16 -22.88 -3.53
C ILE A 290 -6.20 -21.51 -4.21
N GLU A 291 -6.21 -21.50 -5.52
CA GLU A 291 -6.33 -20.27 -6.28
C GLU A 291 -7.78 -19.78 -6.35
N LEU A 292 -7.96 -18.47 -6.11
CA LEU A 292 -9.27 -17.83 -6.27
C LEU A 292 -9.66 -17.72 -7.75
N GLY A 293 -10.95 -17.68 -8.04
CA GLY A 293 -11.45 -17.54 -9.41
C GLY A 293 -10.94 -16.26 -10.10
N ARG A 294 -10.90 -15.15 -9.37
CA ARG A 294 -10.33 -13.87 -9.81
C ARG A 294 -8.95 -13.68 -9.18
N LYS A 295 -7.90 -14.06 -9.90
CA LYS A 295 -6.50 -14.04 -9.45
C LYS A 295 -5.59 -13.28 -10.39
N LYS A 296 -4.35 -13.02 -9.95
CA LYS A 296 -3.29 -12.33 -10.69
C LYS A 296 -3.81 -11.03 -11.29
N GLU A 297 -3.65 -10.82 -12.60
CA GLU A 297 -4.06 -9.62 -13.33
C GLU A 297 -5.58 -9.33 -13.16
N ARG A 298 -6.39 -10.40 -13.09
CA ARG A 298 -7.84 -10.33 -12.91
C ARG A 298 -8.27 -10.33 -11.44
N GLY A 299 -7.33 -10.27 -10.50
CA GLY A 299 -7.60 -10.25 -9.06
C GLY A 299 -8.60 -9.16 -8.68
N PHE A 300 -9.58 -9.50 -7.83
CA PHE A 300 -10.56 -8.51 -7.35
C PHE A 300 -9.99 -7.69 -6.20
N CYS A 301 -10.35 -6.41 -6.14
CA CYS A 301 -9.84 -5.47 -5.15
C CYS A 301 -10.34 -5.77 -3.73
N CYS A 302 -9.52 -5.50 -2.71
CA CYS A 302 -9.94 -5.53 -1.31
C CYS A 302 -10.80 -4.33 -0.89
N GLY A 303 -10.77 -3.23 -1.66
CA GLY A 303 -11.57 -2.03 -1.40
C GLY A 303 -10.84 -0.86 -0.74
N ALA A 304 -9.61 -1.02 -0.26
CA ALA A 304 -8.93 0.01 0.55
C ALA A 304 -8.33 1.19 -0.23
N GLY A 305 -7.88 0.95 -1.47
CA GLY A 305 -7.11 1.93 -2.25
C GLY A 305 -7.87 3.21 -2.59
N GLY A 306 -7.19 4.19 -3.21
CA GLY A 306 -7.81 5.44 -3.66
C GLY A 306 -8.30 6.37 -2.53
N GLY A 307 -7.86 6.15 -1.30
CA GLY A 307 -8.34 6.85 -0.11
C GLY A 307 -9.65 6.28 0.46
N ARG A 308 -10.16 5.17 -0.10
CA ARG A 308 -11.45 4.57 0.32
C ARG A 308 -11.43 4.01 1.74
N MET A 309 -10.31 3.50 2.20
CA MET A 309 -10.16 3.00 3.57
C MET A 309 -10.53 4.07 4.63
N TRP A 310 -10.40 5.33 4.28
CA TRP A 310 -10.66 6.48 5.18
C TRP A 310 -12.05 7.08 5.03
N GLN A 311 -12.88 6.50 4.15
CA GLN A 311 -14.22 6.99 3.84
C GLN A 311 -15.27 5.99 4.29
N GLU A 312 -16.44 6.49 4.66
CA GLU A 312 -17.61 5.65 4.89
C GLU A 312 -18.15 5.12 3.54
N GLU A 313 -18.26 3.81 3.42
CA GLU A 313 -18.82 3.18 2.22
C GLU A 313 -20.34 3.17 2.26
N LYS A 314 -20.95 3.77 1.24
CA LYS A 314 -22.39 3.71 1.00
C LYS A 314 -22.73 2.56 0.07
N GLY A 315 -23.69 1.70 0.44
CA GLY A 315 -24.13 0.57 -0.38
C GLY A 315 -23.26 -0.69 -0.23
N PRO A 316 -23.21 -1.57 -1.25
CA PRO A 316 -22.44 -2.82 -1.20
C PRO A 316 -20.95 -2.56 -1.07
N ARG A 317 -20.35 -3.10 -0.03
CA ARG A 317 -18.92 -2.94 0.25
C ARG A 317 -18.07 -3.85 -0.65
N VAL A 318 -16.99 -3.30 -1.21
CA VAL A 318 -16.08 -4.02 -2.11
C VAL A 318 -15.43 -5.21 -1.41
N ASN A 319 -15.02 -5.05 -0.15
CA ASN A 319 -14.39 -6.11 0.63
C ASN A 319 -15.31 -7.33 0.82
N ARG A 320 -16.62 -7.14 0.96
CA ARG A 320 -17.58 -8.27 1.09
C ARG A 320 -17.56 -9.16 -0.13
N ASN A 321 -17.60 -8.57 -1.33
CA ASN A 321 -17.55 -9.35 -2.58
C ASN A 321 -16.27 -10.19 -2.69
N ARG A 322 -15.12 -9.64 -2.26
CA ARG A 322 -13.85 -10.40 -2.23
C ARG A 322 -13.86 -11.46 -1.15
N THR A 323 -14.42 -11.15 0.01
CA THR A 323 -14.53 -12.11 1.12
C THR A 323 -15.44 -13.31 0.77
N GLU A 324 -16.55 -13.07 0.07
CA GLU A 324 -17.43 -14.16 -0.43
C GLU A 324 -16.65 -15.15 -1.30
N GLU A 325 -15.77 -14.66 -2.16
CA GLU A 325 -14.91 -15.50 -2.99
C GLU A 325 -13.88 -16.29 -2.16
N VAL A 326 -13.31 -15.66 -1.14
CA VAL A 326 -12.41 -16.31 -0.17
C VAL A 326 -13.15 -17.43 0.59
N LEU A 327 -14.32 -17.13 1.14
CA LEU A 327 -15.14 -18.10 1.87
C LEU A 327 -15.62 -19.26 0.98
N GLY A 328 -15.94 -18.96 -0.29
CA GLY A 328 -16.35 -19.95 -1.29
C GLY A 328 -15.22 -20.86 -1.77
N SER A 329 -13.96 -20.50 -1.55
CA SER A 329 -12.82 -21.33 -1.94
C SER A 329 -12.62 -22.56 -1.07
N GLY A 330 -13.19 -22.59 0.14
CA GLY A 330 -12.98 -23.64 1.12
C GLY A 330 -11.60 -23.59 1.81
N ALA A 331 -10.85 -22.51 1.64
CA ALA A 331 -9.59 -22.30 2.37
C ALA A 331 -9.85 -21.96 3.84
N GLU A 332 -8.94 -22.39 4.70
CA GLU A 332 -8.93 -22.10 6.14
C GLU A 332 -8.06 -20.88 6.47
N VAL A 333 -7.14 -20.54 5.56
CA VAL A 333 -6.28 -19.36 5.65
C VAL A 333 -6.36 -18.55 4.37
N ALA A 334 -6.71 -17.29 4.50
CA ALA A 334 -6.58 -16.29 3.45
C ALA A 334 -5.24 -15.55 3.65
N ALA A 335 -4.23 -15.97 2.90
CA ALA A 335 -2.93 -15.32 2.91
C ALA A 335 -2.99 -14.01 2.12
N VAL A 336 -2.37 -12.97 2.65
CA VAL A 336 -2.27 -11.64 2.07
C VAL A 336 -0.82 -11.14 2.12
N ALA A 337 -0.51 -10.14 1.32
CA ALA A 337 0.81 -9.50 1.32
C ALA A 337 0.64 -7.96 1.23
N CYS A 338 -0.25 -7.43 2.05
CA CYS A 338 -0.56 -5.99 2.09
C CYS A 338 -1.31 -5.66 3.39
N PRO A 339 -0.85 -4.69 4.18
CA PRO A 339 -1.50 -4.27 5.43
C PRO A 339 -2.98 -3.88 5.23
N PHE A 340 -3.27 -3.12 4.19
CA PHE A 340 -4.64 -2.69 3.91
C PHE A 340 -5.53 -3.83 3.45
N CYS A 341 -5.01 -4.78 2.66
CA CYS A 341 -5.76 -5.99 2.31
C CYS A 341 -6.04 -6.85 3.54
N THR A 342 -5.08 -6.96 4.47
CA THR A 342 -5.27 -7.65 5.77
C THR A 342 -6.46 -7.05 6.52
N ILE A 343 -6.50 -5.73 6.67
CA ILE A 343 -7.57 -5.01 7.35
C ILE A 343 -8.91 -5.29 6.68
N MET A 344 -9.00 -5.03 5.37
CA MET A 344 -10.27 -5.10 4.64
C MET A 344 -10.84 -6.52 4.56
N ILE A 345 -10.00 -7.53 4.35
CA ILE A 345 -10.47 -8.93 4.28
C ILE A 345 -10.82 -9.43 5.69
N THR A 346 -10.06 -9.04 6.72
CA THR A 346 -10.41 -9.36 8.13
C THR A 346 -11.77 -8.77 8.50
N ASP A 347 -12.03 -7.50 8.14
CA ASP A 347 -13.32 -6.87 8.39
C ASP A 347 -14.45 -7.58 7.60
N GLY A 348 -14.19 -7.99 6.36
CA GLY A 348 -15.14 -8.76 5.57
C GLY A 348 -15.46 -10.14 6.16
N VAL A 349 -14.45 -10.85 6.68
CA VAL A 349 -14.62 -12.14 7.37
C VAL A 349 -15.44 -11.97 8.66
N LYS A 350 -15.18 -10.91 9.43
CA LYS A 350 -15.98 -10.57 10.62
C LYS A 350 -17.42 -10.22 10.27
N ASP A 351 -17.62 -9.38 9.25
CA ASP A 351 -18.97 -9.02 8.78
C ASP A 351 -19.77 -10.26 8.35
N ALA A 352 -19.09 -11.28 7.84
CA ALA A 352 -19.66 -12.57 7.46
C ALA A 352 -19.78 -13.58 8.63
N GLN A 353 -19.35 -13.22 9.85
CA GLN A 353 -19.30 -14.08 11.03
C GLN A 353 -18.56 -15.41 10.75
N ALA A 354 -17.42 -15.33 10.06
CA ALA A 354 -16.67 -16.48 9.56
C ALA A 354 -15.25 -16.59 10.15
N GLU A 355 -14.95 -15.91 11.27
CA GLU A 355 -13.62 -15.89 11.90
C GLU A 355 -13.17 -17.27 12.38
N GLU A 356 -14.10 -18.16 12.74
CA GLU A 356 -13.79 -19.54 13.09
C GLU A 356 -13.48 -20.44 11.88
N ARG A 357 -13.87 -20.00 10.67
CA ARG A 357 -13.70 -20.76 9.43
C ARG A 357 -12.45 -20.34 8.65
N VAL A 358 -12.14 -19.05 8.62
CA VAL A 358 -11.05 -18.48 7.82
C VAL A 358 -10.23 -17.49 8.64
N GLN A 359 -8.96 -17.78 8.78
CA GLN A 359 -7.98 -16.87 9.37
C GLN A 359 -7.31 -16.03 8.27
N VAL A 360 -7.26 -14.71 8.44
CA VAL A 360 -6.53 -13.80 7.52
C VAL A 360 -5.13 -13.59 8.08
N LEU A 361 -4.10 -13.92 7.30
CA LEU A 361 -2.70 -13.84 7.70
C LEU A 361 -1.86 -13.15 6.64
N ASP A 362 -0.93 -12.29 7.06
CA ASP A 362 0.15 -11.87 6.16
C ASP A 362 1.10 -13.05 5.89
N ILE A 363 1.73 -13.07 4.71
CA ILE A 363 2.70 -14.14 4.36
C ILE A 363 3.87 -14.22 5.35
N ALA A 364 4.26 -13.11 5.99
CA ALA A 364 5.26 -13.12 7.04
C ALA A 364 4.80 -13.90 8.29
N ASP A 365 3.51 -13.81 8.66
CA ASP A 365 2.93 -14.61 9.74
C ASP A 365 2.95 -16.10 9.40
N VAL A 366 2.65 -16.45 8.14
CA VAL A 366 2.68 -17.84 7.65
C VAL A 366 4.10 -18.40 7.71
N VAL A 367 5.08 -17.64 7.23
CA VAL A 367 6.51 -18.02 7.31
C VAL A 367 6.94 -18.20 8.76
N ARG A 368 6.63 -17.24 9.65
CA ARG A 368 6.97 -17.32 11.06
C ARG A 368 6.42 -18.58 11.72
N LYS A 369 5.16 -18.93 11.42
CA LYS A 369 4.55 -20.18 11.93
C LYS A 369 5.30 -21.44 11.49
N SER A 370 5.90 -21.43 10.29
CA SER A 370 6.68 -22.56 9.76
C SER A 370 8.08 -22.70 10.39
N LEU A 371 8.60 -21.62 11.00
CA LEU A 371 9.89 -21.59 11.68
C LEU A 371 9.80 -22.01 13.15
N LYS A 372 8.83 -22.84 13.55
CA LYS A 372 8.59 -23.28 14.93
C LYS A 372 9.88 -23.65 15.65
N ASN A 373 10.01 -23.09 16.84
CA ASN A 373 11.02 -23.27 17.89
C ASN A 373 12.10 -22.19 18.00
N MET A 374 11.85 -20.96 17.57
CA MET A 374 12.74 -19.87 17.95
C MET A 374 12.81 -19.69 19.49
N ALA A 375 11.69 -19.88 20.20
CA ALA A 375 11.63 -19.82 21.67
C ALA A 375 12.26 -21.07 22.35
N ALA A 376 12.07 -22.26 21.78
CA ALA A 376 12.60 -23.49 22.35
C ALA A 376 14.13 -23.63 22.17
N LYS A 377 14.71 -23.14 21.08
CA LYS A 377 16.16 -23.12 20.88
C LYS A 377 16.88 -22.16 21.84
N LYS A 378 16.23 -21.05 22.22
CA LYS A 378 16.81 -20.10 23.19
C LYS A 378 16.86 -20.67 24.61
N ALA A 379 15.87 -21.44 25.02
CA ALA A 379 15.85 -22.13 26.31
C ALA A 379 16.94 -23.26 26.42
N ALA A 380 17.29 -23.89 25.29
CA ALA A 380 18.33 -24.93 25.23
C ALA A 380 19.77 -24.39 25.13
N GLN A 381 19.93 -23.10 24.81
CA GLN A 381 21.25 -22.44 24.68
C GLN A 381 21.64 -21.58 25.89
N THR A 382 20.80 -21.45 26.91
CA THR A 382 21.14 -20.80 28.15
C THR A 382 21.99 -21.81 28.97
N PRO A 383 23.31 -21.60 29.22
CA PRO A 383 24.10 -22.50 30.08
C PRO A 383 23.49 -22.48 31.48
N SER A 384 23.21 -23.66 32.02
CA SER A 384 22.88 -23.81 33.43
C SER A 384 23.90 -23.07 34.28
N PRO A 385 23.49 -22.29 35.27
CA PRO A 385 24.44 -21.71 36.21
C PRO A 385 25.21 -22.86 36.88
N THR A 386 26.53 -22.91 36.66
CA THR A 386 27.43 -23.78 37.40
C THR A 386 27.32 -23.41 38.86
N THR A 387 26.69 -24.27 39.64
CA THR A 387 26.80 -24.28 41.10
C THR A 387 28.27 -24.60 41.44
N THR A 388 29.05 -23.58 41.77
CA THR A 388 30.28 -23.75 42.51
C THR A 388 29.91 -23.92 43.98
N GLU A 389 29.84 -25.17 44.42
CA GLU A 389 30.00 -25.52 45.84
C GLU A 389 31.45 -25.35 46.21
N SER A 390 31.69 -24.55 47.21
CA SER A 390 32.87 -24.64 48.08
C SER A 390 32.54 -24.09 49.45
#